data_9d8543c00bdfd9f328ecf82b07fa2562
#
_entry.id   9d8543c00bdfd9f328ecf82b07fa2562
#
_cell.length_a   1.000
_cell.length_b   1.000
_cell.length_c   1.000
_cell.angle_alpha   90.00
_cell.angle_beta   90.00
_cell.angle_gamma   90.00
#
_symmetry.space_group_name_H-M   'P 1'
#
loop_
_entity.id
_entity.type
_entity.pdbx_description
1 polymer ?
#
loop_
_entity_poly.entity_id
_entity_poly.type
_entity_poly.pdbx_seq_one_letter_code
_entity_poly.pdbx_strand_id
1 'polypeptide(L)'
;MLTSAQIAAIAAKALSDKKAKDVKVLRTEEQTVLADYFVICNGTSSTHIKALVDEVDKQLSEAGEPPIRREGLRSDIWVLMDFGCVVVHVFTQETRAFYNLERLWQDGKQVNLSGILENDA
;
A
#
# COMPACT_ATOMS: atom_id res chain seq x y z
N MET A 1 14.69 13.58 1.26
CA MET A 1 13.93 12.73 0.31
C MET A 1 13.97 11.28 0.80
N LEU A 2 12.82 10.63 0.84
CA LEU A 2 12.73 9.26 1.29
C LEU A 2 13.07 8.29 0.15
N THR A 3 13.66 7.15 0.50
CA THR A 3 13.85 6.05 -0.46
C THR A 3 12.50 5.35 -0.69
N SER A 4 12.39 4.60 -1.77
CA SER A 4 11.17 3.82 -2.03
C SER A 4 10.89 2.82 -0.92
N ALA A 5 11.92 2.20 -0.35
CA ALA A 5 11.76 1.30 0.78
C ALA A 5 11.18 2.01 2.00
N GLN A 6 11.63 3.24 2.28
CA GLN A 6 11.11 4.04 3.38
C GLN A 6 9.65 4.44 3.16
N ILE A 7 9.30 4.82 1.94
CA ILE A 7 7.92 5.15 1.59
C ILE A 7 7.01 3.92 1.77
N ALA A 8 7.45 2.77 1.29
CA ALA A 8 6.70 1.52 1.46
C ALA A 8 6.53 1.16 2.93
N ALA A 9 7.57 1.35 3.76
CA ALA A 9 7.51 1.07 5.19
C ALA A 9 6.51 1.98 5.90
N ILE A 10 6.51 3.28 5.59
CA ILE A 10 5.56 4.23 6.17
C ILE A 10 4.14 3.88 5.77
N ALA A 11 3.92 3.54 4.49
CA ALA A 11 2.60 3.14 4.02
C ALA A 11 2.10 1.89 4.75
N ALA A 12 2.93 0.87 4.86
CA ALA A 12 2.58 -0.37 5.55
C ALA A 12 2.25 -0.11 7.02
N LYS A 13 3.03 0.72 7.68
CA LYS A 13 2.78 1.09 9.07
C LYS A 13 1.46 1.84 9.23
N ALA A 14 1.19 2.81 8.37
CA ALA A 14 -0.06 3.56 8.40
C ALA A 14 -1.27 2.64 8.26
N LEU A 15 -1.19 1.68 7.33
CA LEU A 15 -2.25 0.71 7.13
C LEU A 15 -2.44 -0.18 8.36
N SER A 16 -1.34 -0.64 8.94
CA SER A 16 -1.38 -1.46 10.15
C SER A 16 -1.96 -0.70 11.33
N ASP A 17 -1.61 0.58 11.48
CA ASP A 17 -2.14 1.45 12.55
C ASP A 17 -3.67 1.56 12.51
N LYS A 18 -4.25 1.46 11.31
CA LYS A 18 -5.70 1.52 11.13
C LYS A 18 -6.30 0.12 10.91
N LYS A 19 -5.57 -0.92 11.29
CA LYS A 19 -6.04 -2.31 11.33
C LYS A 19 -6.43 -2.84 9.95
N ALA A 20 -5.69 -2.44 8.91
CA ALA A 20 -5.85 -3.04 7.60
C ALA A 20 -5.65 -4.55 7.68
N LYS A 21 -6.38 -5.27 6.86
CA LYS A 21 -6.27 -6.73 6.81
C LYS A 21 -5.25 -7.13 5.77
N ASP A 22 -4.46 -8.15 6.12
CA ASP A 22 -3.59 -8.86 5.19
C ASP A 22 -2.69 -7.92 4.39
N VAL A 23 -1.96 -7.04 5.10
CA VAL A 23 -1.03 -6.09 4.48
C VAL A 23 0.17 -6.84 3.93
N LYS A 24 0.48 -6.60 2.65
CA LYS A 24 1.67 -7.17 2.00
C LYS A 24 2.42 -6.09 1.26
N VAL A 25 3.74 -6.17 1.31
CA VAL A 25 4.64 -5.31 0.54
C VAL A 25 5.39 -6.20 -0.44
N LEU A 26 5.23 -5.91 -1.72
CA LEU A 26 5.86 -6.67 -2.79
C LEU A 26 6.94 -5.81 -3.45
N ARG A 27 8.12 -6.36 -3.59
CA ARG A 27 9.22 -5.71 -4.29
C ARG A 27 9.06 -5.99 -5.78
N THR A 28 8.75 -4.96 -6.55
CA THR A 28 8.41 -5.08 -7.96
C THR A 28 9.47 -4.49 -8.89
N GLU A 29 10.53 -3.92 -8.36
CA GLU A 29 11.54 -3.20 -9.14
C GLU A 29 12.24 -4.07 -10.19
N GLU A 30 12.32 -5.38 -9.97
CA GLU A 30 12.94 -6.31 -10.92
C GLU A 30 12.00 -6.75 -12.02
N GLN A 31 10.70 -6.50 -11.88
CA GLN A 31 9.66 -6.98 -12.78
C GLN A 31 8.98 -5.88 -13.56
N THR A 32 9.12 -4.64 -13.11
CA THR A 32 8.52 -3.50 -13.78
C THR A 32 9.34 -2.24 -13.51
N VAL A 33 9.33 -1.33 -14.47
CA VAL A 33 9.91 0.00 -14.29
C VAL A 33 8.89 0.99 -13.74
N LEU A 34 7.63 0.55 -13.52
CA LEU A 34 6.55 1.43 -13.09
C LEU A 34 6.61 1.74 -11.60
N ALA A 35 7.07 0.81 -10.81
CA ALA A 35 7.19 0.99 -9.37
C ALA A 35 8.22 0.05 -8.78
N ASP A 36 8.83 0.47 -7.67
CA ASP A 36 9.77 -0.38 -6.92
C ASP A 36 9.04 -1.32 -5.98
N TYR A 37 7.91 -0.86 -5.43
CA TYR A 37 7.12 -1.63 -4.47
C TYR A 37 5.63 -1.44 -4.71
N PHE A 38 4.88 -2.53 -4.50
CA PHE A 38 3.43 -2.47 -4.32
C PHE A 38 3.13 -2.77 -2.86
N VAL A 39 2.28 -1.96 -2.25
CA VAL A 39 1.76 -2.21 -0.91
C VAL A 39 0.29 -2.52 -1.06
N ILE A 40 -0.13 -3.70 -0.64
CA ILE A 40 -1.48 -4.22 -0.87
C ILE A 40 -2.12 -4.57 0.47
N CYS A 41 -3.37 -4.19 0.65
CA CYS A 41 -4.14 -4.58 1.82
C CYS A 41 -5.62 -4.60 1.48
N ASN A 42 -6.44 -5.07 2.42
CA ASN A 42 -7.87 -4.93 2.29
C ASN A 42 -8.48 -4.33 3.56
N GLY A 43 -9.58 -3.61 3.35
CA GLY A 43 -10.40 -3.07 4.41
C GLY A 43 -11.69 -3.87 4.56
N THR A 44 -12.38 -3.69 5.68
CA THR A 44 -13.58 -4.44 6.02
C THR A 44 -14.86 -3.75 5.59
N SER A 45 -14.78 -2.47 5.23
CA SER A 45 -15.94 -1.67 4.82
C SER A 45 -15.46 -0.47 4.02
N SER A 46 -16.38 0.22 3.35
CA SER A 46 -16.04 1.46 2.62
C SER A 46 -15.49 2.53 3.56
N THR A 47 -16.05 2.64 4.76
CA THR A 47 -15.56 3.57 5.78
C THR A 47 -14.14 3.22 6.20
N HIS A 48 -13.85 1.92 6.39
CA HIS A 48 -12.52 1.45 6.74
C HIS A 48 -11.52 1.75 5.63
N ILE A 49 -11.89 1.48 4.37
CA ILE A 49 -11.04 1.77 3.20
C ILE A 49 -10.69 3.25 3.17
N LYS A 50 -11.67 4.13 3.35
CA LYS A 50 -11.43 5.56 3.36
C LYS A 50 -10.47 5.96 4.49
N ALA A 51 -10.65 5.41 5.69
CA ALA A 51 -9.77 5.67 6.82
C ALA A 51 -8.33 5.21 6.54
N LEU A 52 -8.17 4.06 5.89
CA LEU A 52 -6.84 3.56 5.51
C LEU A 52 -6.16 4.49 4.52
N VAL A 53 -6.87 4.91 3.49
CA VAL A 53 -6.35 5.81 2.47
C VAL A 53 -5.96 7.16 3.09
N ASP A 54 -6.81 7.72 3.93
CA ASP A 54 -6.56 8.99 4.58
C ASP A 54 -5.34 8.92 5.50
N GLU A 55 -5.15 7.81 6.20
CA GLU A 55 -4.00 7.65 7.10
C GLU A 55 -2.68 7.54 6.33
N VAL A 56 -2.67 6.80 5.23
CA VAL A 56 -1.48 6.69 4.38
C VAL A 56 -1.12 8.07 3.82
N ASP A 57 -2.12 8.79 3.31
CA ASP A 57 -1.94 10.14 2.79
C ASP A 57 -1.36 11.05 3.87
N LYS A 58 -1.96 11.04 5.05
CA LYS A 58 -1.52 11.88 6.17
C LYS A 58 -0.06 11.63 6.54
N GLN A 59 0.29 10.37 6.79
CA GLN A 59 1.65 10.04 7.25
C GLN A 59 2.71 10.33 6.20
N LEU A 60 2.43 10.01 4.95
CA LEU A 60 3.39 10.28 3.87
C LEU A 60 3.47 11.76 3.52
N SER A 61 2.36 12.48 3.56
CA SER A 61 2.38 13.93 3.37
C SER A 61 3.19 14.63 4.47
N GLU A 62 3.03 14.20 5.71
CA GLU A 62 3.82 14.73 6.83
C GLU A 62 5.31 14.41 6.69
N ALA A 63 5.63 13.30 6.03
CA ALA A 63 7.01 12.92 5.77
C ALA A 63 7.59 13.60 4.52
N GLY A 64 6.82 14.47 3.86
CA GLY A 64 7.26 15.20 2.68
C GLY A 64 7.05 14.47 1.36
N GLU A 65 6.27 13.39 1.37
CA GLU A 65 6.02 12.57 0.17
C GLU A 65 4.51 12.41 -0.06
N PRO A 66 3.80 13.50 -0.44
CA PRO A 66 2.37 13.39 -0.73
C PRO A 66 2.14 12.51 -1.98
N PRO A 67 0.96 11.92 -2.11
CA PRO A 67 0.68 11.11 -3.29
C PRO A 67 0.66 11.99 -4.55
N ILE A 68 1.18 11.44 -5.65
CA ILE A 68 1.13 12.09 -6.96
C ILE A 68 -0.32 12.12 -7.45
N ARG A 69 -1.04 11.03 -7.22
CA ARG A 69 -2.46 10.94 -7.56
C ARG A 69 -3.13 9.84 -6.74
N ARG A 70 -4.44 9.96 -6.63
CA ARG A 70 -5.28 8.99 -5.95
C ARG A 70 -6.41 8.64 -6.92
N GLU A 71 -6.63 7.36 -7.15
CA GLU A 71 -7.66 6.86 -8.05
C GLU A 71 -8.62 5.94 -7.31
N GLY A 72 -9.88 5.91 -7.74
CA GLY A 72 -10.87 5.02 -7.15
C GLY A 72 -11.51 5.52 -5.87
N LEU A 73 -11.36 6.81 -5.52
CA LEU A 73 -11.91 7.37 -4.28
C LEU A 73 -13.43 7.26 -4.20
N ARG A 74 -14.11 7.22 -5.34
CA ARG A 74 -15.56 7.06 -5.40
C ARG A 74 -15.98 5.59 -5.44
N SER A 75 -15.01 4.71 -5.66
CA SER A 75 -15.22 3.28 -5.62
C SER A 75 -14.99 2.79 -4.21
N ASP A 76 -15.91 2.01 -3.68
CA ASP A 76 -15.75 1.46 -2.33
C ASP A 76 -15.01 0.13 -2.36
N ILE A 77 -14.49 -0.28 -3.52
CA ILE A 77 -13.92 -1.62 -3.70
C ILE A 77 -12.43 -1.63 -4.00
N TRP A 78 -11.88 -0.56 -4.58
CA TRP A 78 -10.45 -0.51 -4.90
C TRP A 78 -9.99 0.94 -5.01
N VAL A 79 -9.06 1.34 -4.14
CA VAL A 79 -8.44 2.66 -4.19
C VAL A 79 -6.95 2.48 -4.43
N LEU A 80 -6.40 3.25 -5.34
CA LEU A 80 -4.98 3.25 -5.68
C LEU A 80 -4.39 4.59 -5.28
N MET A 81 -3.24 4.57 -4.61
CA MET A 81 -2.46 5.76 -4.28
C MET A 81 -1.10 5.64 -4.93
N ASP A 82 -0.78 6.56 -5.83
CA ASP A 82 0.46 6.56 -6.58
C ASP A 82 1.46 7.54 -5.96
N PHE A 83 2.57 7.02 -5.48
CA PHE A 83 3.67 7.81 -4.92
C PHE A 83 4.88 7.81 -5.86
N GLY A 84 4.71 7.36 -7.11
CA GLY A 84 5.77 7.25 -8.09
C GLY A 84 6.50 5.92 -7.98
N CYS A 85 7.42 5.81 -7.04
CA CYS A 85 8.19 4.58 -6.84
C CYS A 85 7.43 3.52 -6.02
N VAL A 86 6.35 3.90 -5.34
CA VAL A 86 5.52 3.00 -4.54
C VAL A 86 4.06 3.23 -4.91
N VAL A 87 3.34 2.15 -5.14
CA VAL A 87 1.89 2.20 -5.39
C VAL A 87 1.19 1.41 -4.29
N VAL A 88 0.24 2.07 -3.62
CA VAL A 88 -0.55 1.47 -2.55
C VAL A 88 -1.92 1.10 -3.11
N HIS A 89 -2.30 -0.16 -2.90
CA HIS A 89 -3.60 -0.69 -3.32
C HIS A 89 -4.42 -1.08 -2.09
N VAL A 90 -5.58 -0.47 -1.94
CA VAL A 90 -6.50 -0.79 -0.85
C VAL A 90 -7.77 -1.37 -1.45
N PHE A 91 -8.09 -2.61 -1.11
CA PHE A 91 -9.21 -3.36 -1.70
C PHE A 91 -10.25 -3.74 -0.65
N THR A 92 -11.44 -4.13 -1.11
CA THR A 92 -12.27 -5.05 -0.34
C THR A 92 -11.65 -6.45 -0.49
N GLN A 93 -11.97 -7.35 0.43
CA GLN A 93 -11.47 -8.72 0.37
C GLN A 93 -11.87 -9.40 -0.95
N GLU A 94 -13.08 -9.20 -1.38
CA GLU A 94 -13.61 -9.80 -2.61
C GLU A 94 -12.90 -9.29 -3.85
N THR A 95 -12.69 -7.98 -3.94
CA THR A 95 -12.01 -7.37 -5.08
C THR A 95 -10.54 -7.80 -5.14
N ARG A 96 -9.89 -7.89 -3.99
CA ARG A 96 -8.50 -8.37 -3.93
C ARG A 96 -8.39 -9.78 -4.48
N ALA A 97 -9.30 -10.67 -4.10
CA ALA A 97 -9.32 -12.04 -4.58
C ALA A 97 -9.59 -12.10 -6.09
N PHE A 98 -10.49 -11.25 -6.57
CA PHE A 98 -10.86 -11.21 -7.98
C PHE A 98 -9.70 -10.79 -8.88
N TYR A 99 -9.06 -9.67 -8.56
CA TYR A 99 -7.96 -9.15 -9.36
C TYR A 99 -6.64 -9.86 -9.10
N ASN A 100 -6.43 -10.29 -7.87
CA ASN A 100 -5.27 -11.09 -7.45
C ASN A 100 -3.94 -10.53 -7.97
N LEU A 101 -3.66 -9.27 -7.65
CA LEU A 101 -2.41 -8.61 -8.08
C LEU A 101 -1.18 -9.34 -7.59
N GLU A 102 -1.28 -9.98 -6.43
CA GLU A 102 -0.18 -10.74 -5.85
C GLU A 102 0.29 -11.87 -6.77
N ARG A 103 -0.64 -12.46 -7.51
CA ARG A 103 -0.32 -13.53 -8.46
C ARG A 103 0.45 -13.01 -9.66
N LEU A 104 0.15 -11.78 -10.09
CA LEU A 104 0.88 -11.16 -11.21
C LEU A 104 2.34 -10.92 -10.83
N TRP A 105 2.63 -10.75 -9.54
CA TRP A 105 3.96 -10.46 -9.03
C TRP A 105 4.49 -11.57 -8.14
N GLN A 106 4.03 -12.81 -8.36
CA GLN A 106 4.40 -13.94 -7.50
C GLN A 106 5.90 -14.23 -7.51
N ASP A 107 6.61 -13.86 -8.59
CA ASP A 107 8.06 -14.02 -8.67
C ASP A 107 8.82 -12.88 -7.99
N GLY A 108 8.11 -11.82 -7.56
CA GLY A 108 8.68 -10.73 -6.79
C GLY A 108 8.95 -11.17 -5.36
N LYS A 109 9.96 -10.56 -4.75
CA LYS A 109 10.30 -10.87 -3.37
C LYS A 109 9.33 -10.18 -2.43
N GLN A 110 8.70 -10.96 -1.58
CA GLN A 110 7.86 -10.41 -0.52
C GLN A 110 8.75 -9.83 0.58
N VAL A 111 8.48 -8.59 0.96
CA VAL A 111 9.23 -7.90 2.00
C VAL A 111 8.74 -8.37 3.36
N ASN A 112 9.68 -8.60 4.31
CA ASN A 112 9.35 -9.00 5.66
C ASN A 112 8.71 -7.84 6.42
N LEU A 113 7.40 -7.88 6.58
CA LEU A 113 6.66 -6.84 7.29
C LEU A 113 6.98 -6.78 8.77
N SER A 114 7.28 -7.92 9.39
CA SER A 114 7.62 -7.94 10.81
C SER A 114 8.83 -7.07 11.10
N GLY A 115 9.87 -7.16 10.27
CA GLY A 115 11.04 -6.32 10.43
C GLY A 115 10.74 -4.83 10.26
N ILE A 116 9.89 -4.49 9.29
CA ILE A 116 9.50 -3.09 9.05
C ILE A 116 8.70 -2.54 10.23
N LEU A 117 7.69 -3.28 10.68
CA LEU A 117 6.80 -2.82 11.75
C LEU A 117 7.49 -2.74 13.10
N GLU A 118 8.39 -3.68 13.40
CA GLU A 118 9.14 -3.69 14.65
C GLU A 118 10.11 -2.52 14.74
N ASN A 119 10.73 -2.14 13.63
CA ASN A 119 11.69 -1.04 13.60
C ASN A 119 11.05 0.32 13.87
N ASP A 120 9.74 0.40 13.73
CA ASP A 120 8.97 1.62 13.98
C ASP A 120 8.41 1.71 15.39
N ALA A 121 8.61 0.68 16.18
CA ALA A 121 8.09 0.63 17.54
C ALA A 121 8.83 1.56 18.48
#